data_f53ecb9493be6d42ed2f7ade4e5ac4de
#
_entry.id   f53ecb9493be6d42ed2f7ade4e5ac4de
#
_cell.length_a   1.000
_cell.length_b   1.000
_cell.length_c   1.000
_cell.angle_alpha   90.00
_cell.angle_beta   90.00
_cell.angle_gamma   90.00
#
_symmetry.space_group_name_H-M   'P 1'
#
loop_
_entity.id
_entity.type
_entity.pdbx_description
1 polymer ?
#
loop_
_entity_poly.entity_id
_entity_poly.type
_entity_poly.pdbx_seq_one_letter_code
_entity_poly.pdbx_strand_id
1 'polypeptide(L)'
;MQDADFKNDKLAGTVINYFEDGKIQETGTYSDGLLNGDFKAYYEDGRPRIMRSYKMGVKDGFSVTYFENGNIRDRAVMKDGFCEGQFIDYYKDYANGTVNKICQYSNGRLNGKLSWYYPSGNLKYECMYVNDSIKGAVKEYYDSTVLVIRQIGIYKGNKKNGRWKSYYTNGNVYSTGRYENDAFDGEWQVNYPDGAIKQKGNYSNGRATGEWAFYYETGELKNKGNYANDFKTGIWVTYYKDGKIMSEITFENGQRNGVAKAYKNGKLVETTYYKNGEVIPKKKKKRK
;
A
#
# COMPACT_ATOMS: atom_id res chain seq x y z
N MET A 1 -44.38 -14.57 6.27
CA MET A 1 -45.60 -13.91 6.84
C MET A 1 -45.33 -12.41 6.94
N GLN A 2 -46.35 -11.57 6.77
CA GLN A 2 -46.21 -10.12 6.84
C GLN A 2 -47.37 -9.53 7.63
N ASP A 3 -47.06 -8.62 8.57
CA ASP A 3 -48.04 -7.77 9.23
C ASP A 3 -47.84 -6.35 8.69
N ALA A 4 -48.94 -5.74 8.22
CA ALA A 4 -48.85 -4.43 7.59
C ALA A 4 -50.15 -3.65 7.71
N ASP A 5 -50.04 -2.37 8.02
CA ASP A 5 -51.15 -1.42 7.97
C ASP A 5 -51.24 -0.74 6.61
N PHE A 6 -52.45 -0.48 6.13
CA PHE A 6 -52.71 0.19 4.85
C PHE A 6 -53.58 1.43 5.07
N LYS A 7 -53.28 2.49 4.34
CA LYS A 7 -54.11 3.69 4.26
C LYS A 7 -54.20 4.08 2.77
N ASN A 8 -55.45 4.18 2.26
CA ASN A 8 -55.73 4.45 0.86
C ASN A 8 -54.96 3.49 -0.10
N ASP A 9 -55.04 2.17 0.20
CA ASP A 9 -54.38 1.08 -0.54
C ASP A 9 -52.84 1.15 -0.60
N LYS A 10 -52.22 1.96 0.25
CA LYS A 10 -50.77 2.07 0.37
C LYS A 10 -50.32 1.68 1.78
N LEU A 11 -49.12 1.10 1.87
CA LEU A 11 -48.47 0.82 3.14
C LEU A 11 -48.38 2.08 3.99
N ALA A 12 -48.80 1.99 5.24
CA ALA A 12 -48.74 3.07 6.23
C ALA A 12 -48.49 2.49 7.62
N GLY A 13 -47.71 3.21 8.45
CA GLY A 13 -47.35 2.72 9.77
C GLY A 13 -46.23 1.69 9.76
N THR A 14 -46.20 0.81 10.75
CA THR A 14 -45.15 -0.20 10.89
C THR A 14 -45.50 -1.46 10.06
N VAL A 15 -44.58 -1.89 9.23
CA VAL A 15 -44.65 -3.17 8.48
C VAL A 15 -43.62 -4.11 9.07
N ILE A 16 -44.03 -5.36 9.33
CA ILE A 16 -43.17 -6.42 9.89
C ILE A 16 -43.20 -7.59 8.95
N ASN A 17 -42.02 -8.02 8.47
CA ASN A 17 -41.83 -9.26 7.74
C ASN A 17 -41.16 -10.32 8.64
N TYR A 18 -41.56 -11.56 8.48
CA TYR A 18 -41.10 -12.68 9.31
C TYR A 18 -40.37 -13.72 8.45
N PHE A 19 -39.40 -14.39 9.05
CA PHE A 19 -38.83 -15.63 8.54
C PHE A 19 -39.84 -16.77 8.55
N GLU A 20 -39.55 -17.89 7.92
CA GLU A 20 -40.42 -19.07 7.90
C GLU A 20 -40.65 -19.65 9.30
N ASP A 21 -39.68 -19.49 10.23
CA ASP A 21 -39.76 -19.93 11.63
C ASP A 21 -40.54 -18.97 12.52
N GLY A 22 -41.10 -17.89 11.96
CA GLY A 22 -41.93 -16.91 12.66
C GLY A 22 -41.14 -15.81 13.37
N LYS A 23 -39.81 -15.80 13.33
CA LYS A 23 -39.01 -14.69 13.85
C LYS A 23 -39.05 -13.49 12.92
N ILE A 24 -38.88 -12.31 13.47
CA ILE A 24 -38.84 -11.05 12.70
C ILE A 24 -37.63 -11.07 11.79
N GLN A 25 -37.86 -10.89 10.49
CA GLN A 25 -36.85 -10.73 9.45
C GLN A 25 -36.48 -9.27 9.27
N GLU A 26 -37.52 -8.39 9.20
CA GLU A 26 -37.33 -6.94 9.10
C GLU A 26 -38.54 -6.18 9.57
N THR A 27 -38.30 -4.95 9.98
CA THR A 27 -39.37 -3.98 10.32
C THR A 27 -39.07 -2.66 9.62
N GLY A 28 -40.11 -1.98 9.17
CA GLY A 28 -39.98 -0.65 8.56
C GLY A 28 -41.18 0.22 8.82
N THR A 29 -40.97 1.52 8.97
CA THR A 29 -42.05 2.51 9.04
C THR A 29 -42.34 3.08 7.66
N TYR A 30 -43.59 3.04 7.24
CA TYR A 30 -44.02 3.46 5.91
C TYR A 30 -45.01 4.63 5.96
N SER A 31 -44.95 5.49 4.92
CA SER A 31 -45.93 6.52 4.63
C SER A 31 -46.14 6.57 3.13
N ASP A 32 -47.39 6.54 2.68
CA ASP A 32 -47.78 6.52 1.26
C ASP A 32 -47.08 5.43 0.41
N GLY A 33 -46.83 4.27 1.03
CA GLY A 33 -46.17 3.13 0.38
C GLY A 33 -44.66 3.19 0.35
N LEU A 34 -44.03 4.26 0.89
CA LEU A 34 -42.57 4.45 0.93
C LEU A 34 -42.03 4.33 2.35
N LEU A 35 -40.85 3.77 2.51
CA LEU A 35 -40.12 3.80 3.78
C LEU A 35 -39.94 5.26 4.24
N ASN A 36 -40.44 5.57 5.46
CA ASN A 36 -40.36 6.93 6.00
C ASN A 36 -40.21 6.83 7.53
N GLY A 37 -39.00 6.71 8.00
CA GLY A 37 -38.63 6.45 9.37
C GLY A 37 -37.59 5.33 9.49
N ASP A 38 -37.59 4.61 10.59
CA ASP A 38 -36.61 3.58 10.87
C ASP A 38 -36.92 2.28 10.13
N PHE A 39 -35.85 1.67 9.60
CA PHE A 39 -35.82 0.33 9.03
C PHE A 39 -34.82 -0.51 9.80
N LYS A 40 -35.23 -1.73 10.20
CA LYS A 40 -34.39 -2.71 10.88
C LYS A 40 -34.51 -4.06 10.20
N ALA A 41 -33.39 -4.73 9.94
CA ALA A 41 -33.35 -6.09 9.46
C ALA A 41 -32.50 -6.95 10.40
N TYR A 42 -32.83 -8.22 10.49
CA TYR A 42 -32.24 -9.17 11.43
C TYR A 42 -31.67 -10.39 10.69
N TYR A 43 -30.75 -11.09 11.33
CA TYR A 43 -30.34 -12.43 10.98
C TYR A 43 -31.37 -13.46 11.50
N GLU A 44 -31.33 -14.70 11.01
CA GLU A 44 -32.26 -15.78 11.42
C GLU A 44 -32.18 -16.08 12.94
N ASP A 45 -31.05 -15.79 13.58
CA ASP A 45 -30.87 -15.96 15.00
C ASP A 45 -31.45 -14.77 15.84
N GLY A 46 -32.02 -13.77 15.16
CA GLY A 46 -32.64 -12.58 15.78
C GLY A 46 -31.67 -11.43 16.07
N ARG A 47 -30.36 -11.61 15.81
CA ARG A 47 -29.41 -10.50 15.95
C ARG A 47 -29.60 -9.45 14.86
N PRO A 48 -29.35 -8.16 15.15
CA PRO A 48 -29.48 -7.11 14.16
C PRO A 48 -28.50 -7.31 13.01
N ARG A 49 -28.94 -7.07 11.78
CA ARG A 49 -28.16 -7.08 10.55
C ARG A 49 -27.98 -5.68 9.98
N ILE A 50 -29.07 -4.90 9.97
CA ILE A 50 -29.12 -3.55 9.42
C ILE A 50 -30.05 -2.70 10.28
N MET A 51 -29.62 -1.46 10.58
CA MET A 51 -30.46 -0.41 11.12
C MET A 51 -30.21 0.87 10.32
N ARG A 52 -31.28 1.48 9.77
CA ARG A 52 -31.20 2.66 8.91
C ARG A 52 -32.41 3.55 9.07
N SER A 53 -32.23 4.85 8.83
CA SER A 53 -33.34 5.79 8.69
C SER A 53 -33.59 6.11 7.22
N TYR A 54 -34.85 6.31 6.89
CA TYR A 54 -35.33 6.68 5.56
C TYR A 54 -36.26 7.87 5.62
N LYS A 55 -36.26 8.66 4.55
CA LYS A 55 -37.19 9.74 4.29
C LYS A 55 -37.76 9.57 2.90
N MET A 56 -39.08 9.31 2.81
CA MET A 56 -39.79 9.11 1.54
C MET A 56 -39.08 8.15 0.58
N GLY A 57 -38.67 6.96 1.08
CA GLY A 57 -38.00 5.91 0.33
C GLY A 57 -36.48 6.08 0.15
N VAL A 58 -35.94 7.25 0.50
CA VAL A 58 -34.51 7.57 0.35
C VAL A 58 -33.80 7.40 1.69
N LYS A 59 -32.59 6.85 1.72
CA LYS A 59 -31.78 6.76 2.94
C LYS A 59 -31.43 8.16 3.42
N ASP A 60 -31.85 8.51 4.63
CA ASP A 60 -31.63 9.81 5.25
C ASP A 60 -31.56 9.64 6.77
N GLY A 61 -30.44 10.02 7.39
CA GLY A 61 -30.16 9.82 8.79
C GLY A 61 -29.10 8.74 9.04
N PHE A 62 -29.18 8.00 10.14
CA PHE A 62 -28.20 7.01 10.51
C PHE A 62 -28.26 5.74 9.64
N SER A 63 -27.11 5.09 9.49
CA SER A 63 -26.97 3.77 8.87
C SER A 63 -25.94 2.97 9.66
N VAL A 64 -26.33 1.84 10.20
CA VAL A 64 -25.48 0.90 10.93
C VAL A 64 -25.71 -0.49 10.37
N THR A 65 -24.62 -1.20 10.09
CA THR A 65 -24.69 -2.62 9.72
C THR A 65 -23.88 -3.45 10.71
N TYR A 66 -24.21 -4.72 10.82
CA TYR A 66 -23.65 -5.64 11.80
C TYR A 66 -23.13 -6.89 11.10
N PHE A 67 -22.12 -7.50 11.68
CA PHE A 67 -21.67 -8.86 11.37
C PHE A 67 -22.60 -9.90 12.02
N GLU A 68 -22.57 -11.13 11.53
CA GLU A 68 -23.33 -12.26 12.08
C GLU A 68 -23.00 -12.54 13.56
N ASN A 69 -21.78 -12.21 14.02
CA ASN A 69 -21.41 -12.33 15.43
C ASN A 69 -22.02 -11.23 16.35
N GLY A 70 -22.79 -10.29 15.76
CA GLY A 70 -23.45 -9.18 16.46
C GLY A 70 -22.60 -7.92 16.61
N ASN A 71 -21.32 -7.95 16.23
CA ASN A 71 -20.46 -6.76 16.24
C ASN A 71 -20.88 -5.80 15.13
N ILE A 72 -20.71 -4.51 15.37
CA ILE A 72 -20.91 -3.48 14.35
C ILE A 72 -19.89 -3.71 13.23
N ARG A 73 -20.36 -3.75 11.97
CA ARG A 73 -19.52 -3.80 10.77
C ARG A 73 -19.14 -2.41 10.29
N ASP A 74 -20.15 -1.55 10.14
CA ASP A 74 -19.94 -0.16 9.73
C ASP A 74 -21.04 0.76 10.27
N ARG A 75 -20.71 2.05 10.35
CA ARG A 75 -21.67 3.10 10.64
C ARG A 75 -21.39 4.36 9.80
N ALA A 76 -22.47 5.02 9.39
CA ALA A 76 -22.45 6.22 8.58
C ALA A 76 -23.66 7.11 8.88
N VAL A 77 -23.60 8.34 8.44
CA VAL A 77 -24.77 9.22 8.24
C VAL A 77 -25.07 9.27 6.75
N MET A 78 -26.35 9.16 6.42
CA MET A 78 -26.85 9.26 5.05
C MET A 78 -27.62 10.57 4.89
N LYS A 79 -27.48 11.19 3.74
CA LYS A 79 -28.26 12.37 3.35
C LYS A 79 -28.64 12.24 1.88
N ASP A 80 -29.94 12.35 1.59
CA ASP A 80 -30.47 12.24 0.22
C ASP A 80 -29.97 10.99 -0.54
N GLY A 81 -29.81 9.85 0.16
CA GLY A 81 -29.35 8.59 -0.40
C GLY A 81 -27.82 8.39 -0.41
N PHE A 82 -27.05 9.43 -0.15
CA PHE A 82 -25.59 9.43 -0.19
C PHE A 82 -24.97 9.38 1.23
N CYS A 83 -23.78 8.83 1.34
CA CYS A 83 -23.01 8.92 2.59
C CYS A 83 -22.52 10.36 2.77
N GLU A 84 -22.72 10.93 3.96
CA GLU A 84 -22.32 12.30 4.31
C GLU A 84 -21.60 12.30 5.66
N GLY A 85 -20.49 13.05 5.76
CA GLY A 85 -19.70 13.12 6.97
C GLY A 85 -18.89 11.87 7.26
N GLN A 86 -18.78 11.49 8.52
CA GLN A 86 -17.90 10.41 8.95
C GLN A 86 -18.49 9.02 8.63
N PHE A 87 -17.66 8.15 8.04
CA PHE A 87 -17.88 6.73 7.90
C PHE A 87 -16.86 5.98 8.76
N ILE A 88 -17.30 4.97 9.52
CA ILE A 88 -16.43 4.12 10.33
C ILE A 88 -16.72 2.66 9.99
N ASP A 89 -15.67 1.91 9.72
CA ASP A 89 -15.65 0.48 9.46
C ASP A 89 -14.86 -0.23 10.56
N TYR A 90 -15.30 -1.41 10.97
CA TYR A 90 -14.76 -2.15 12.10
C TYR A 90 -14.28 -3.53 11.71
N TYR A 91 -13.34 -4.07 12.46
CA TYR A 91 -12.91 -5.46 12.29
C TYR A 91 -13.98 -6.45 12.81
N LYS A 92 -14.15 -7.57 12.09
CA LYS A 92 -15.17 -8.59 12.41
C LYS A 92 -14.87 -9.36 13.70
N ASP A 93 -13.65 -9.87 13.82
CA ASP A 93 -13.28 -10.92 14.78
C ASP A 93 -12.40 -10.43 15.95
N TYR A 94 -12.40 -9.13 16.19
CA TYR A 94 -11.69 -8.48 17.28
C TYR A 94 -12.64 -7.98 18.36
N ALA A 95 -12.09 -7.50 19.49
CA ALA A 95 -12.90 -6.93 20.55
C ALA A 95 -13.91 -5.92 20.00
N ASN A 96 -15.12 -5.93 20.54
CA ASN A 96 -16.21 -5.10 20.04
C ASN A 96 -15.79 -3.63 19.91
N GLY A 97 -15.93 -3.08 18.70
CA GLY A 97 -15.60 -1.70 18.41
C GLY A 97 -14.15 -1.45 17.95
N THR A 98 -13.33 -2.50 17.69
CA THR A 98 -12.01 -2.30 17.08
C THR A 98 -12.15 -1.72 15.69
N VAL A 99 -11.71 -0.47 15.54
CA VAL A 99 -11.82 0.29 14.29
C VAL A 99 -10.84 -0.22 13.26
N ASN A 100 -11.32 -0.47 12.03
CA ASN A 100 -10.50 -0.77 10.86
C ASN A 100 -10.20 0.49 10.04
N LYS A 101 -11.24 1.33 9.80
CA LYS A 101 -11.13 2.52 8.95
C LYS A 101 -12.05 3.64 9.44
N ILE A 102 -11.53 4.87 9.36
CA ILE A 102 -12.33 6.10 9.48
C ILE A 102 -12.08 6.94 8.24
N CYS A 103 -13.14 7.42 7.59
CA CYS A 103 -13.03 8.35 6.50
C CYS A 103 -14.18 9.35 6.48
N GLN A 104 -14.04 10.39 5.66
CA GLN A 104 -15.02 11.45 5.49
C GLN A 104 -15.60 11.40 4.07
N TYR A 105 -16.92 11.55 4.00
CA TYR A 105 -17.64 11.65 2.74
C TYR A 105 -18.32 13.02 2.63
N SER A 106 -18.47 13.48 1.40
CA SER A 106 -19.36 14.58 1.04
C SER A 106 -20.07 14.23 -0.25
N ASN A 107 -21.40 14.24 -0.23
CA ASN A 107 -22.25 13.84 -1.37
C ASN A 107 -21.85 12.47 -1.93
N GLY A 108 -21.60 11.48 -1.08
CA GLY A 108 -21.24 10.10 -1.46
C GLY A 108 -19.82 9.90 -1.96
N ARG A 109 -18.99 10.96 -2.01
CA ARG A 109 -17.57 10.90 -2.42
C ARG A 109 -16.65 11.02 -1.23
N LEU A 110 -15.53 10.29 -1.25
CA LEU A 110 -14.46 10.48 -0.27
C LEU A 110 -13.93 11.91 -0.36
N ASN A 111 -14.09 12.67 0.74
CA ASN A 111 -13.69 14.06 0.81
C ASN A 111 -13.29 14.41 2.25
N GLY A 112 -12.00 14.49 2.52
CA GLY A 112 -11.45 14.70 3.84
C GLY A 112 -10.43 13.64 4.25
N LYS A 113 -10.16 13.54 5.55
CA LYS A 113 -9.17 12.59 6.07
C LYS A 113 -9.67 11.16 5.96
N LEU A 114 -8.78 10.27 5.55
CA LEU A 114 -8.92 8.82 5.65
C LEU A 114 -7.82 8.27 6.56
N SER A 115 -8.20 7.43 7.50
CA SER A 115 -7.29 6.72 8.40
C SER A 115 -7.64 5.23 8.43
N TRP A 116 -6.63 4.37 8.26
CA TRP A 116 -6.71 2.93 8.49
C TRP A 116 -5.97 2.58 9.76
N TYR A 117 -6.43 1.57 10.44
CA TYR A 117 -5.84 1.10 11.69
C TYR A 117 -5.47 -0.37 11.59
N TYR A 118 -4.52 -0.81 12.40
CA TYR A 118 -4.23 -2.22 12.63
C TYR A 118 -5.27 -2.83 13.59
N PRO A 119 -5.39 -4.16 13.65
CA PRO A 119 -6.22 -4.83 14.65
C PRO A 119 -5.82 -4.52 16.11
N SER A 120 -4.58 -4.14 16.35
CA SER A 120 -4.08 -3.63 17.63
C SER A 120 -4.69 -2.28 18.05
N GLY A 121 -5.38 -1.59 17.11
CA GLY A 121 -5.88 -0.22 17.27
C GLY A 121 -4.88 0.87 16.88
N ASN A 122 -3.64 0.52 16.58
CA ASN A 122 -2.62 1.48 16.16
C ASN A 122 -2.91 2.01 14.74
N LEU A 123 -2.56 3.29 14.51
CA LEU A 123 -2.71 3.90 13.19
C LEU A 123 -1.78 3.21 12.18
N LYS A 124 -2.34 2.76 11.05
CA LYS A 124 -1.64 2.07 9.97
C LYS A 124 -1.31 2.98 8.79
N TYR A 125 -2.26 3.85 8.44
CA TYR A 125 -2.19 4.66 7.24
C TYR A 125 -3.06 5.91 7.38
N GLU A 126 -2.61 7.04 6.85
CA GLU A 126 -3.42 8.24 6.74
C GLU A 126 -3.15 9.01 5.46
N CYS A 127 -4.18 9.61 4.91
CA CYS A 127 -4.11 10.53 3.77
C CYS A 127 -5.33 11.46 3.74
N MET A 128 -5.29 12.41 2.82
CA MET A 128 -6.42 13.28 2.50
C MET A 128 -7.00 12.93 1.15
N TYR A 129 -8.32 12.92 1.05
CA TYR A 129 -9.06 12.79 -0.20
C TYR A 129 -9.76 14.09 -0.57
N VAL A 130 -9.83 14.37 -1.84
CA VAL A 130 -10.68 15.40 -2.45
C VAL A 130 -11.38 14.77 -3.64
N ASN A 131 -12.71 14.64 -3.56
CA ASN A 131 -13.54 14.03 -4.61
C ASN A 131 -12.98 12.69 -5.13
N ASP A 132 -12.82 11.71 -4.23
CA ASP A 132 -12.30 10.35 -4.48
C ASP A 132 -10.84 10.26 -4.95
N SER A 133 -10.09 11.37 -4.93
CA SER A 133 -8.68 11.40 -5.30
C SER A 133 -7.80 11.75 -4.10
N ILE A 134 -6.71 11.02 -3.92
CA ILE A 134 -5.73 11.33 -2.88
C ILE A 134 -5.04 12.65 -3.21
N LYS A 135 -5.00 13.56 -2.22
CA LYS A 135 -4.34 14.85 -2.33
C LYS A 135 -3.29 15.03 -1.23
N GLY A 136 -2.06 15.33 -1.65
CA GLY A 136 -0.96 15.63 -0.72
C GLY A 136 -0.25 14.39 -0.19
N ALA A 137 0.28 14.51 1.02
CA ALA A 137 1.11 13.48 1.63
C ALA A 137 0.29 12.29 2.12
N VAL A 138 0.85 11.11 1.93
CA VAL A 138 0.40 9.85 2.49
C VAL A 138 1.42 9.39 3.50
N LYS A 139 0.97 8.90 4.65
CA LYS A 139 1.84 8.31 5.66
C LYS A 139 1.38 6.90 5.99
N GLU A 140 2.32 6.00 6.05
CA GLU A 140 2.13 4.65 6.57
C GLU A 140 2.96 4.48 7.84
N TYR A 141 2.46 3.71 8.78
CA TYR A 141 3.08 3.49 10.08
C TYR A 141 3.33 2.01 10.32
N TYR A 142 4.27 1.69 11.18
CA TYR A 142 4.43 0.35 11.73
C TYR A 142 3.36 0.09 12.79
N ASP A 143 3.02 -1.18 13.00
CA ASP A 143 2.16 -1.60 14.12
C ASP A 143 2.97 -1.52 15.42
N SER A 144 2.87 -0.39 16.10
CA SER A 144 3.62 -0.07 17.32
C SER A 144 2.83 0.91 18.18
N THR A 145 2.98 0.82 19.49
CA THR A 145 2.38 1.75 20.45
C THR A 145 2.93 3.17 20.33
N VAL A 146 4.14 3.33 19.76
CA VAL A 146 4.70 4.62 19.38
C VAL A 146 4.55 4.79 17.87
N LEU A 147 4.08 5.97 17.45
CA LEU A 147 3.91 6.28 16.03
C LEU A 147 5.26 6.35 15.31
N VAL A 148 5.66 5.23 14.70
CA VAL A 148 6.86 5.15 13.85
C VAL A 148 6.41 5.10 12.39
N ILE A 149 6.80 6.11 11.62
CA ILE A 149 6.52 6.17 10.17
C ILE A 149 7.26 5.03 9.48
N ARG A 150 6.55 4.24 8.68
CA ARG A 150 7.11 3.22 7.79
C ARG A 150 7.44 3.80 6.42
N GLN A 151 6.55 4.64 5.91
CA GLN A 151 6.69 5.24 4.58
C GLN A 151 5.93 6.57 4.49
N ILE A 152 6.50 7.54 3.77
CA ILE A 152 5.86 8.83 3.48
C ILE A 152 6.14 9.24 2.03
N GLY A 153 5.15 9.82 1.36
CA GLY A 153 5.30 10.33 0.00
C GLY A 153 4.04 11.03 -0.47
N ILE A 154 4.00 11.34 -1.75
CA ILE A 154 2.92 12.09 -2.38
C ILE A 154 2.26 11.23 -3.48
N TYR A 155 0.94 11.32 -3.58
CA TYR A 155 0.18 10.79 -4.70
C TYR A 155 -0.31 11.93 -5.59
N LYS A 156 -0.36 11.67 -6.90
CA LYS A 156 -1.00 12.50 -7.90
C LYS A 156 -1.89 11.61 -8.77
N GLY A 157 -3.20 11.87 -8.75
CA GLY A 157 -4.16 11.02 -9.47
C GLY A 157 -4.13 9.54 -9.03
N ASN A 158 -4.04 9.29 -7.71
CA ASN A 158 -3.96 7.95 -7.09
C ASN A 158 -2.71 7.12 -7.48
N LYS A 159 -1.66 7.77 -8.03
CA LYS A 159 -0.36 7.16 -8.33
C LYS A 159 0.75 7.79 -7.51
N LYS A 160 1.72 6.98 -7.07
CA LYS A 160 2.92 7.49 -6.41
C LYS A 160 3.64 8.47 -7.32
N ASN A 161 3.98 9.65 -6.79
CA ASN A 161 4.65 10.70 -7.53
C ASN A 161 5.59 11.49 -6.61
N GLY A 162 6.65 12.10 -7.17
CA GLY A 162 7.58 12.90 -6.40
C GLY A 162 8.45 12.07 -5.43
N ARG A 163 8.99 12.73 -4.43
CA ARG A 163 9.90 12.10 -3.45
C ARG A 163 9.16 11.23 -2.46
N TRP A 164 9.71 10.04 -2.21
CA TRP A 164 9.27 9.08 -1.22
C TRP A 164 10.41 8.72 -0.28
N LYS A 165 10.07 8.51 0.99
CA LYS A 165 10.99 8.00 2.01
C LYS A 165 10.36 6.81 2.71
N SER A 166 11.16 5.80 2.96
CA SER A 166 10.81 4.67 3.84
C SER A 166 11.78 4.63 5.00
N TYR A 167 11.34 4.09 6.11
CA TYR A 167 12.11 4.07 7.36
C TYR A 167 12.17 2.66 7.93
N TYR A 168 13.17 2.37 8.69
CA TYR A 168 13.25 1.23 9.60
C TYR A 168 12.40 1.45 10.84
N THR A 169 12.16 0.40 11.62
CA THR A 169 11.44 0.47 12.90
C THR A 169 12.15 1.33 13.96
N ASN A 170 13.47 1.49 13.85
CA ASN A 170 14.25 2.40 14.69
C ASN A 170 14.17 3.88 14.28
N GLY A 171 13.39 4.20 13.23
CA GLY A 171 13.23 5.56 12.72
C GLY A 171 14.28 6.01 11.70
N ASN A 172 15.36 5.26 11.49
CA ASN A 172 16.36 5.59 10.49
C ASN A 172 15.81 5.39 9.08
N VAL A 173 16.29 6.19 8.13
CA VAL A 173 15.87 6.11 6.73
C VAL A 173 16.34 4.79 6.12
N TYR A 174 15.39 3.95 5.67
CA TYR A 174 15.66 2.75 4.87
C TYR A 174 15.94 3.11 3.41
N SER A 175 15.06 3.88 2.79
CA SER A 175 15.24 4.31 1.40
C SER A 175 14.69 5.70 1.14
N THR A 176 15.28 6.37 0.16
CA THR A 176 14.77 7.61 -0.41
C THR A 176 14.92 7.56 -1.92
N GLY A 177 13.91 8.08 -2.62
CA GLY A 177 13.91 8.13 -4.08
C GLY A 177 12.72 8.86 -4.63
N ARG A 178 12.58 8.86 -5.92
CA ARG A 178 11.49 9.50 -6.64
C ARG A 178 10.64 8.48 -7.38
N TYR A 179 9.36 8.76 -7.46
CA TYR A 179 8.41 8.07 -8.34
C TYR A 179 7.85 9.05 -9.37
N GLU A 180 7.58 8.52 -10.54
CA GLU A 180 6.78 9.14 -11.58
C GLU A 180 5.70 8.11 -12.00
N ASN A 181 4.40 8.41 -11.71
CA ASN A 181 3.28 7.51 -12.03
C ASN A 181 3.47 6.05 -11.61
N ASP A 182 3.86 5.80 -10.34
CA ASP A 182 4.17 4.51 -9.71
C ASP A 182 5.50 3.86 -10.15
N ALA A 183 6.20 4.40 -11.14
CA ALA A 183 7.50 3.92 -11.56
C ALA A 183 8.63 4.66 -10.82
N PHE A 184 9.72 3.95 -10.46
CA PHE A 184 10.93 4.61 -9.96
C PHE A 184 11.52 5.53 -11.04
N ASP A 185 11.88 6.76 -10.65
CA ASP A 185 12.44 7.74 -11.56
C ASP A 185 13.46 8.65 -10.87
N GLY A 186 14.63 8.85 -11.47
CA GLY A 186 15.72 9.64 -10.92
C GLY A 186 16.51 8.92 -9.82
N GLU A 187 17.17 9.69 -8.98
CA GLU A 187 18.04 9.17 -7.92
C GLU A 187 17.30 8.30 -6.90
N TRP A 188 17.93 7.19 -6.55
CA TRP A 188 17.46 6.25 -5.53
C TRP A 188 18.59 5.85 -4.61
N GLN A 189 18.34 5.88 -3.30
CA GLN A 189 19.27 5.46 -2.27
C GLN A 189 18.59 4.51 -1.28
N VAL A 190 19.33 3.50 -0.85
CA VAL A 190 18.95 2.58 0.24
C VAL A 190 20.07 2.62 1.27
N ASN A 191 19.70 2.63 2.55
CA ASN A 191 20.64 2.64 3.65
C ASN A 191 20.57 1.32 4.44
N TYR A 192 21.58 1.06 5.23
CA TYR A 192 21.61 0.09 6.31
C TYR A 192 20.84 0.60 7.54
N PRO A 193 20.50 -0.27 8.53
CA PRO A 193 19.74 0.13 9.71
C PRO A 193 20.43 1.18 10.60
N ASP A 194 21.74 1.30 10.54
CA ASP A 194 22.55 2.32 11.22
C ASP A 194 22.55 3.67 10.51
N GLY A 195 22.00 3.73 9.27
CA GLY A 195 21.94 4.91 8.42
C GLY A 195 23.06 5.02 7.39
N ALA A 196 24.09 4.14 7.41
CA ALA A 196 25.12 4.09 6.39
C ALA A 196 24.51 3.74 5.01
N ILE A 197 25.05 4.30 3.94
CA ILE A 197 24.58 4.04 2.59
C ILE A 197 24.87 2.58 2.23
N LYS A 198 23.85 1.83 1.79
CA LYS A 198 23.97 0.47 1.27
C LYS A 198 24.13 0.45 -0.24
N GLN A 199 23.32 1.25 -0.94
CA GLN A 199 23.40 1.40 -2.39
C GLN A 199 22.77 2.71 -2.85
N LYS A 200 23.26 3.22 -3.98
CA LYS A 200 22.67 4.36 -4.68
C LYS A 200 22.84 4.23 -6.18
N GLY A 201 21.92 4.81 -6.92
CA GLY A 201 21.94 4.84 -8.38
C GLY A 201 20.75 5.58 -8.93
N ASN A 202 20.45 5.38 -10.20
CA ASN A 202 19.37 6.06 -10.90
C ASN A 202 18.41 5.06 -11.54
N TYR A 203 17.16 5.45 -11.59
CA TYR A 203 16.12 4.80 -12.36
C TYR A 203 15.58 5.73 -13.43
N SER A 204 15.13 5.16 -14.53
CA SER A 204 14.33 5.83 -15.54
C SER A 204 13.18 4.92 -15.94
N ASN A 205 11.92 5.41 -15.80
CA ASN A 205 10.72 4.62 -16.07
C ASN A 205 10.70 3.24 -15.39
N GLY A 206 11.12 3.17 -14.14
CA GLY A 206 11.15 1.96 -13.33
C GLY A 206 12.35 1.05 -13.54
N ARG A 207 13.26 1.37 -14.46
CA ARG A 207 14.44 0.55 -14.80
C ARG A 207 15.73 1.21 -14.33
N ALA A 208 16.62 0.42 -13.75
CA ALA A 208 17.95 0.89 -13.34
C ALA A 208 18.76 1.35 -14.55
N THR A 209 19.38 2.54 -14.42
CA THR A 209 20.19 3.16 -15.49
C THR A 209 21.36 3.93 -14.89
N GLY A 210 22.39 4.19 -15.70
CA GLY A 210 23.56 4.95 -15.30
C GLY A 210 24.40 4.26 -14.23
N GLU A 211 25.24 5.04 -13.54
CA GLU A 211 26.14 4.50 -12.52
C GLU A 211 25.39 4.12 -11.26
N TRP A 212 25.69 2.91 -10.74
CA TRP A 212 25.27 2.39 -9.47
C TRP A 212 26.48 2.07 -8.59
N ALA A 213 26.37 2.43 -7.32
CA ALA A 213 27.36 2.16 -6.30
C ALA A 213 26.74 1.40 -5.12
N PHE A 214 27.47 0.40 -4.63
CA PHE A 214 27.08 -0.45 -3.50
C PHE A 214 28.19 -0.39 -2.45
N TYR A 215 27.84 -0.36 -1.19
CA TYR A 215 28.76 -0.15 -0.08
C TYR A 215 28.69 -1.30 0.92
N TYR A 216 29.76 -1.51 1.67
CA TYR A 216 29.75 -2.31 2.88
C TYR A 216 29.04 -1.58 4.01
N GLU A 217 28.61 -2.30 5.07
CA GLU A 217 28.01 -1.68 6.26
C GLU A 217 28.96 -0.69 6.95
N THR A 218 30.25 -0.92 6.83
CA THR A 218 31.33 -0.04 7.34
C THR A 218 31.55 1.22 6.52
N GLY A 219 30.79 1.38 5.40
CA GLY A 219 30.74 2.60 4.57
C GLY A 219 31.66 2.60 3.34
N GLU A 220 32.61 1.65 3.24
CA GLU A 220 33.52 1.59 2.10
C GLU A 220 32.79 1.10 0.85
N LEU A 221 33.27 1.57 -0.31
CA LEU A 221 32.73 1.14 -1.60
C LEU A 221 32.98 -0.34 -1.83
N LYS A 222 31.90 -1.11 -2.07
CA LYS A 222 31.94 -2.55 -2.32
C LYS A 222 32.03 -2.87 -3.80
N ASN A 223 31.15 -2.28 -4.60
CA ASN A 223 31.23 -2.38 -6.05
C ASN A 223 30.53 -1.22 -6.72
N LYS A 224 30.91 -0.93 -7.97
CA LYS A 224 30.24 0.04 -8.82
C LYS A 224 30.31 -0.36 -10.29
N GLY A 225 29.38 0.17 -11.06
CA GLY A 225 29.32 -0.02 -12.50
C GLY A 225 28.04 0.59 -13.07
N ASN A 226 27.82 0.41 -14.35
CA ASN A 226 26.68 0.97 -15.04
C ASN A 226 25.56 -0.06 -15.30
N TYR A 227 24.33 0.39 -15.22
CA TYR A 227 23.15 -0.30 -15.74
C TYR A 227 22.63 0.41 -16.99
N ALA A 228 22.09 -0.37 -17.90
CA ALA A 228 21.25 0.07 -19.01
C ALA A 228 19.99 -0.79 -19.01
N ASN A 229 18.82 -0.20 -18.69
CA ASN A 229 17.53 -0.90 -18.61
C ASN A 229 17.57 -2.20 -17.76
N ASP A 230 18.06 -2.11 -16.52
CA ASP A 230 18.25 -3.19 -15.55
C ASP A 230 19.40 -4.18 -15.86
N PHE A 231 20.06 -4.04 -16.98
CA PHE A 231 21.19 -4.90 -17.37
C PHE A 231 22.52 -4.24 -17.04
N LYS A 232 23.45 -4.98 -16.42
CA LYS A 232 24.84 -4.53 -16.24
C LYS A 232 25.49 -4.28 -17.60
N THR A 233 26.18 -3.13 -17.71
CA THR A 233 26.93 -2.76 -18.91
C THR A 233 28.27 -2.14 -18.55
N GLY A 234 29.24 -2.19 -19.46
CA GLY A 234 30.58 -1.64 -19.25
C GLY A 234 31.34 -2.37 -18.15
N ILE A 235 32.30 -1.70 -17.55
CA ILE A 235 33.17 -2.26 -16.53
C ILE A 235 32.51 -2.15 -15.15
N TRP A 236 32.40 -3.29 -14.46
CA TRP A 236 32.02 -3.38 -13.06
C TRP A 236 33.26 -3.65 -12.22
N VAL A 237 33.49 -2.78 -11.23
CA VAL A 237 34.62 -2.87 -10.31
C VAL A 237 34.13 -3.31 -8.95
N THR A 238 34.78 -4.31 -8.38
CA THR A 238 34.55 -4.78 -7.00
C THR A 238 35.79 -4.49 -6.16
N TYR A 239 35.58 -4.08 -4.91
CA TYR A 239 36.63 -3.69 -3.98
C TYR A 239 36.63 -4.58 -2.75
N TYR A 240 37.80 -4.77 -2.16
CA TYR A 240 37.95 -5.25 -0.79
C TYR A 240 37.57 -4.14 0.22
N LYS A 241 37.34 -4.49 1.48
CA LYS A 241 37.07 -3.52 2.54
C LYS A 241 38.21 -2.50 2.76
N ASP A 242 39.45 -2.86 2.42
CA ASP A 242 40.63 -1.96 2.48
C ASP A 242 40.69 -0.98 1.27
N GLY A 243 39.68 -0.96 0.42
CA GLY A 243 39.55 -0.09 -0.74
C GLY A 243 40.33 -0.57 -1.97
N LYS A 244 41.11 -1.65 -1.89
CA LYS A 244 41.84 -2.18 -3.04
C LYS A 244 40.89 -2.91 -3.98
N ILE A 245 41.18 -2.84 -5.28
CA ILE A 245 40.40 -3.54 -6.30
C ILE A 245 40.50 -5.05 -6.08
N MET A 246 39.35 -5.72 -6.04
CA MET A 246 39.22 -7.18 -6.02
C MET A 246 39.05 -7.73 -7.43
N SER A 247 38.19 -7.08 -8.25
CA SER A 247 37.96 -7.49 -9.63
C SER A 247 37.43 -6.37 -10.50
N GLU A 248 37.71 -6.47 -11.79
CA GLU A 248 37.13 -5.68 -12.87
C GLU A 248 36.51 -6.65 -13.88
N ILE A 249 35.24 -6.51 -14.20
CA ILE A 249 34.54 -7.42 -15.12
C ILE A 249 33.76 -6.59 -16.12
N THR A 250 33.98 -6.86 -17.41
CA THR A 250 33.20 -6.20 -18.48
C THR A 250 31.90 -6.95 -18.73
N PHE A 251 30.80 -6.20 -18.77
CA PHE A 251 29.44 -6.68 -19.04
C PHE A 251 28.88 -6.04 -20.30
N GLU A 252 28.06 -6.79 -21.01
CA GLU A 252 27.22 -6.33 -22.11
C GLU A 252 25.85 -7.03 -21.98
N ASN A 253 24.76 -6.25 -21.96
CA ASN A 253 23.39 -6.77 -21.78
C ASN A 253 23.24 -7.76 -20.61
N GLY A 254 23.88 -7.47 -19.46
CA GLY A 254 23.84 -8.28 -18.24
C GLY A 254 24.74 -9.50 -18.22
N GLN A 255 25.35 -9.87 -19.35
CA GLN A 255 26.28 -11.00 -19.48
C GLN A 255 27.73 -10.53 -19.43
N ARG A 256 28.63 -11.36 -18.89
CA ARG A 256 30.06 -11.11 -18.96
C ARG A 256 30.48 -11.16 -20.45
N ASN A 257 31.03 -10.08 -20.97
CA ASN A 257 31.46 -9.98 -22.36
C ASN A 257 32.69 -9.09 -22.45
N GLY A 258 33.85 -9.65 -22.77
CA GLY A 258 35.14 -8.98 -22.74
C GLY A 258 36.05 -9.47 -21.63
N VAL A 259 36.84 -8.57 -21.04
CA VAL A 259 37.90 -8.89 -20.09
C VAL A 259 37.34 -8.93 -18.66
N ALA A 260 37.77 -9.95 -17.91
CA ALA A 260 37.64 -10.01 -16.45
C ALA A 260 39.04 -10.15 -15.83
N LYS A 261 39.32 -9.29 -14.84
CA LYS A 261 40.58 -9.28 -14.09
C LYS A 261 40.30 -9.52 -12.63
N ALA A 262 41.12 -10.36 -12.00
CA ALA A 262 41.10 -10.56 -10.54
C ALA A 262 42.43 -10.10 -9.93
N TYR A 263 42.31 -9.48 -8.75
CA TYR A 263 43.45 -8.91 -8.03
C TYR A 263 43.52 -9.50 -6.60
N LYS A 264 44.72 -9.69 -6.09
CA LYS A 264 45.01 -10.06 -4.73
C LYS A 264 46.13 -9.17 -4.17
N ASN A 265 45.88 -8.52 -3.03
CA ASN A 265 46.83 -7.57 -2.44
C ASN A 265 47.30 -6.49 -3.43
N GLY A 266 46.40 -5.97 -4.28
CA GLY A 266 46.67 -4.95 -5.29
C GLY A 266 47.42 -5.44 -6.52
N LYS A 267 47.75 -6.73 -6.60
CA LYS A 267 48.44 -7.32 -7.79
C LYS A 267 47.43 -8.10 -8.63
N LEU A 268 47.50 -7.93 -9.95
CA LEU A 268 46.76 -8.73 -10.92
C LEU A 268 47.18 -10.20 -10.82
N VAL A 269 46.26 -11.10 -10.52
CA VAL A 269 46.50 -12.54 -10.38
C VAL A 269 45.88 -13.36 -11.50
N GLU A 270 44.80 -12.84 -12.12
CA GLU A 270 44.13 -13.58 -13.19
C GLU A 270 43.55 -12.62 -14.22
N THR A 271 43.57 -13.05 -15.48
CA THR A 271 42.85 -12.42 -16.59
C THR A 271 42.08 -13.49 -17.35
N THR A 272 40.78 -13.37 -17.43
CA THR A 272 39.87 -14.28 -18.12
C THR A 272 39.13 -13.49 -19.21
N TYR A 273 38.87 -14.12 -20.34
CA TYR A 273 38.11 -13.52 -21.45
C TYR A 273 36.73 -14.20 -21.55
N TYR A 274 35.68 -13.41 -21.71
CA TYR A 274 34.31 -13.88 -21.83
C TYR A 274 33.71 -13.43 -23.17
N LYS A 275 32.81 -14.24 -23.72
CA LYS A 275 31.93 -13.89 -24.81
C LYS A 275 30.54 -14.45 -24.49
N ASN A 276 29.56 -13.58 -24.42
CA ASN A 276 28.16 -13.94 -24.12
C ASN A 276 28.01 -14.82 -22.85
N GLY A 277 28.76 -14.52 -21.80
CA GLY A 277 28.75 -15.25 -20.53
C GLY A 277 29.69 -16.44 -20.41
N GLU A 278 30.22 -16.94 -21.54
CA GLU A 278 31.11 -18.11 -21.61
C GLU A 278 32.57 -17.72 -21.62
N VAL A 279 33.44 -18.55 -21.02
CA VAL A 279 34.88 -18.34 -21.00
C VAL A 279 35.47 -18.68 -22.38
N ILE A 280 36.23 -17.76 -22.95
CA ILE A 280 37.00 -17.98 -24.16
C ILE A 280 38.34 -18.59 -23.75
N PRO A 281 38.69 -19.84 -24.19
CA PRO A 281 39.98 -20.46 -23.89
C PRO A 281 41.15 -19.63 -24.48
N LYS A 282 42.20 -19.41 -23.69
CA LYS A 282 43.46 -18.83 -24.23
C LYS A 282 43.99 -19.73 -25.34
N LYS A 283 44.17 -19.20 -26.56
CA LYS A 283 44.85 -19.93 -27.61
C LYS A 283 46.28 -20.33 -27.09
N LYS A 284 46.54 -21.63 -26.98
CA LYS A 284 47.90 -22.13 -26.69
C LYS A 284 48.82 -21.55 -27.76
N LYS A 285 49.80 -20.69 -27.38
CA LYS A 285 50.90 -20.31 -28.29
C LYS A 285 51.58 -21.60 -28.69
N LYS A 286 51.48 -22.00 -29.98
CA LYS A 286 52.35 -23.03 -30.52
C LYS A 286 53.77 -22.49 -30.35
N ARG A 287 54.55 -23.11 -29.49
CA ARG A 287 56.00 -22.89 -29.46
C ARG A 287 56.53 -23.34 -30.86
N LYS A 288 57.08 -22.39 -31.63
CA LYS A 288 57.90 -22.71 -32.80
C LYS A 288 59.24 -23.23 -32.36
#